data_2f01218649f0c1a753c5e5f2cd809ce7
#
_entry.id   2f01218649f0c1a753c5e5f2cd809ce7
#
_cell.length_a   1.000
_cell.length_b   1.000
_cell.length_c   1.000
_cell.angle_alpha   90.00
_cell.angle_beta   90.00
_cell.angle_gamma   90.00
#
_symmetry.space_group_name_H-M   'P 1'
#
loop_
_entity.id
_entity.type
_entity.pdbx_description
1 polymer ?
#
loop_
_entity_poly.entity_id
_entity_poly.type
_entity_poly.pdbx_seq_one_letter_code
_entity_poly.pdbx_strand_id
1 'polypeptide(L)'
;MSMNDPLGDMLTRIRNAQMRGKSTVRTPASKLRAWVLDVLKAEGYIRGYEEVTTETGHVELEISLKYFEGQPVIRELARVSKPGRRVYAGAKEIPQVRQGLGVSIVSTPKGVMSDAAARNANVGGEVLCTVF
;
A
#
# COMPACT_ATOMS: atom_id res chain seq x y z
N MET A 1 -7.09 21.70 4.14
CA MET A 1 -6.66 21.29 3.70
C MET A 1 -6.18 20.69 3.26
N SER A 2 -5.98 20.86 3.00
CA SER A 2 -5.89 19.66 2.82
C SER A 2 -4.60 19.23 2.40
N MET A 3 -4.02 18.50 3.19
CA MET A 3 -2.82 17.82 2.85
C MET A 3 -3.06 16.99 1.63
N ASN A 4 -2.25 17.18 0.65
CA ASN A 4 -2.36 16.40 -0.55
C ASN A 4 -1.49 15.15 -0.41
N ASP A 5 -2.08 14.07 0.11
CA ASP A 5 -1.41 12.79 0.27
C ASP A 5 -2.20 11.69 -0.46
N PRO A 6 -1.97 11.54 -1.77
CA PRO A 6 -2.72 10.57 -2.56
C PRO A 6 -2.58 9.14 -2.08
N LEU A 7 -1.37 8.74 -1.65
CA LEU A 7 -1.17 7.38 -1.14
C LEU A 7 -1.94 7.17 0.16
N GLY A 8 -1.85 8.14 1.08
CA GLY A 8 -2.61 8.08 2.33
C GLY A 8 -4.11 8.01 2.09
N ASP A 9 -4.61 8.73 1.10
CA ASP A 9 -6.01 8.67 0.73
C ASP A 9 -6.41 7.28 0.27
N MET A 10 -5.58 6.64 -0.57
CA MET A 10 -5.84 5.28 -1.02
C MET A 10 -5.92 4.30 0.15
N LEU A 11 -4.96 4.39 1.08
CA LEU A 11 -4.95 3.50 2.25
C LEU A 11 -6.21 3.69 3.10
N THR A 12 -6.65 4.93 3.26
CA THR A 12 -7.87 5.23 4.00
C THR A 12 -9.10 4.66 3.30
N ARG A 13 -9.17 4.76 1.98
CA ARG A 13 -10.27 4.17 1.20
C ARG A 13 -10.33 2.66 1.38
N ILE A 14 -9.16 2.00 1.36
CA ILE A 14 -9.10 0.55 1.57
C ILE A 14 -9.63 0.20 2.97
N ARG A 15 -9.16 0.90 4.00
CA ARG A 15 -9.61 0.63 5.38
C ARG A 15 -11.11 0.82 5.53
N ASN A 16 -11.64 1.93 5.01
CA ASN A 16 -13.07 2.22 5.11
C ASN A 16 -13.91 1.19 4.36
N ALA A 17 -13.47 0.78 3.17
CA ALA A 17 -14.20 -0.22 2.40
C ALA A 17 -14.25 -1.56 3.13
N GLN A 18 -13.14 -1.94 3.77
CA GLN A 18 -13.11 -3.19 4.55
C GLN A 18 -14.03 -3.15 5.75
N MET A 19 -14.11 -2.01 6.43
CA MET A 19 -15.01 -1.86 7.56
C MET A 19 -16.48 -2.03 7.15
N ARG A 20 -16.79 -1.71 5.89
CA ARG A 20 -18.14 -1.85 5.36
C ARG A 20 -18.35 -3.17 4.63
N GLY A 21 -17.35 -4.05 4.61
CA GLY A 21 -17.47 -5.35 3.97
C GLY A 21 -17.57 -5.30 2.46
N LYS A 22 -17.04 -4.25 1.83
CA LYS A 22 -17.12 -4.11 0.37
C LYS A 22 -16.12 -5.04 -0.32
N SER A 23 -16.48 -5.54 -1.48
CA SER A 23 -15.58 -6.41 -2.25
C SER A 23 -14.57 -5.63 -3.06
N THR A 24 -14.89 -4.41 -3.46
CA THR A 24 -14.00 -3.56 -4.26
C THR A 24 -14.02 -2.13 -3.75
N VAL A 25 -12.97 -1.39 -4.10
CA VAL A 25 -12.89 0.04 -3.82
C VAL A 25 -12.09 0.70 -4.93
N ARG A 26 -12.45 1.93 -5.28
CA ARG A 26 -11.77 2.67 -6.33
C ARG A 26 -10.97 3.83 -5.79
N THR A 27 -9.86 4.13 -6.46
CA THR A 27 -9.01 5.27 -6.15
C THR A 27 -8.48 5.84 -7.48
N PRO A 28 -8.23 7.16 -7.55
CA PRO A 28 -7.60 7.70 -8.75
C PRO A 28 -6.28 6.99 -9.04
N ALA A 29 -5.98 6.77 -10.32
CA ALA A 29 -4.79 6.05 -10.71
C ALA A 29 -3.53 6.90 -10.60
N SER A 30 -2.44 6.28 -10.19
CA SER A 30 -1.11 6.85 -10.27
C SER A 30 -0.11 5.70 -10.26
N LYS A 31 1.11 5.97 -10.73
CA LYS A 31 2.15 4.94 -10.74
C LYS A 31 2.49 4.48 -9.34
N LEU A 32 2.64 5.42 -8.41
CA LEU A 32 3.00 5.07 -7.03
C LEU A 32 1.92 4.20 -6.38
N ARG A 33 0.66 4.57 -6.56
CA ARG A 33 -0.44 3.76 -6.01
C ARG A 33 -0.44 2.36 -6.59
N ALA A 34 -0.24 2.25 -7.92
CA ALA A 34 -0.19 0.94 -8.57
C ALA A 34 0.97 0.09 -8.05
N TRP A 35 2.15 0.70 -7.87
CA TRP A 35 3.31 -0.02 -7.35
C TRP A 35 3.09 -0.53 -5.93
N VAL A 36 2.46 0.27 -5.09
CA VAL A 36 2.12 -0.16 -3.73
C VAL A 36 1.11 -1.31 -3.78
N LEU A 37 0.12 -1.23 -4.66
CA LEU A 37 -0.86 -2.31 -4.83
C LEU A 37 -0.20 -3.59 -5.34
N ASP A 38 0.81 -3.48 -6.21
CA ASP A 38 1.55 -4.65 -6.66
C ASP A 38 2.20 -5.39 -5.50
N VAL A 39 2.77 -4.66 -4.54
CA VAL A 39 3.37 -5.27 -3.36
C VAL A 39 2.29 -5.91 -2.48
N LEU A 40 1.18 -5.21 -2.25
CA LEU A 40 0.08 -5.75 -1.45
C LEU A 40 -0.46 -7.04 -2.06
N LYS A 41 -0.56 -7.09 -3.39
CA LYS A 41 -1.03 -8.29 -4.08
C LYS A 41 -0.02 -9.43 -3.94
N ALA A 42 1.26 -9.14 -4.17
CA ALA A 42 2.32 -10.15 -4.09
C ALA A 42 2.42 -10.74 -2.69
N GLU A 43 2.17 -9.94 -1.66
CA GLU A 43 2.23 -10.39 -0.28
C GLU A 43 0.91 -11.01 0.20
N GLY A 44 -0.10 -11.07 -0.67
CA GLY A 44 -1.35 -11.76 -0.36
C GLY A 44 -2.37 -10.95 0.41
N TYR A 45 -2.23 -9.63 0.46
CA TYR A 45 -3.14 -8.78 1.22
C TYR A 45 -4.37 -8.33 0.43
N ILE A 46 -4.28 -8.29 -0.89
CA ILE A 46 -5.43 -8.00 -1.76
C ILE A 46 -5.50 -9.05 -2.85
N ARG A 47 -6.65 -9.17 -3.49
CA ARG A 47 -6.81 -10.12 -4.60
C ARG A 47 -6.15 -9.60 -5.86
N GLY A 48 -6.19 -8.30 -6.08
CA GLY A 48 -5.60 -7.66 -7.23
C GLY A 48 -6.24 -6.30 -7.47
N TYR A 49 -5.92 -5.72 -8.62
CA TYR A 49 -6.53 -4.47 -9.03
C TYR A 49 -6.50 -4.38 -10.54
N GLU A 50 -7.31 -3.50 -11.10
CA GLU A 50 -7.28 -3.24 -12.53
C GLU A 50 -7.59 -1.77 -12.80
N GLU A 51 -7.16 -1.29 -13.97
CA GLU A 51 -7.45 0.07 -14.39
C GLU A 51 -8.85 0.13 -14.99
N VAL A 52 -9.59 1.16 -14.60
CA VAL A 52 -10.94 1.41 -15.10
C VAL A 52 -10.99 2.85 -15.56
N THR A 53 -11.54 3.09 -16.75
CA THR A 53 -11.74 4.44 -17.26
C THR A 53 -13.18 4.84 -16.97
N THR A 54 -13.35 5.98 -16.29
CA THR A 54 -14.68 6.47 -15.95
C THR A 54 -15.33 7.11 -17.17
N GLU A 55 -16.64 7.39 -17.07
CA GLU A 55 -17.38 8.04 -18.15
C GLU A 55 -16.81 9.42 -18.49
N THR A 56 -16.19 10.08 -17.52
CA THR A 56 -15.58 11.39 -17.72
C THR A 56 -14.15 11.30 -18.25
N GLY A 57 -13.67 10.09 -18.54
CA GLY A 57 -12.33 9.89 -19.11
C GLY A 57 -11.21 9.80 -18.08
N HIS A 58 -11.52 9.81 -16.79
CA HIS A 58 -10.51 9.65 -15.75
C HIS A 58 -10.16 8.17 -15.56
N VAL A 59 -8.88 7.91 -15.29
CA VAL A 59 -8.43 6.55 -15.01
C VAL A 59 -8.41 6.32 -13.51
N GLU A 60 -9.03 5.23 -13.08
CA GLU A 60 -9.06 4.83 -11.68
C GLU A 60 -8.53 3.41 -11.54
N LEU A 61 -8.06 3.09 -10.35
CA LEU A 61 -7.69 1.72 -10.00
C LEU A 61 -8.83 1.13 -9.19
N GLU A 62 -9.34 -0.01 -9.64
CA GLU A 62 -10.35 -0.74 -8.90
C GLU A 62 -9.67 -1.88 -8.17
N ILE A 63 -9.66 -1.80 -6.85
CA ILE A 63 -8.94 -2.72 -5.98
C ILE A 63 -9.91 -3.79 -5.50
N SER A 64 -9.55 -5.05 -5.70
CA SER A 64 -10.34 -6.20 -5.22
C SER A 64 -9.82 -6.60 -3.84
N LEU A 65 -10.64 -6.41 -2.82
CA LEU A 65 -10.28 -6.67 -1.44
C LEU A 65 -10.36 -8.16 -1.13
N LYS A 66 -9.67 -8.57 -0.08
CA LYS A 66 -9.56 -9.97 0.29
C LYS A 66 -10.05 -10.20 1.71
N TYR A 67 -10.90 -11.22 1.86
CA TYR A 67 -11.46 -11.60 3.16
C TYR A 67 -11.21 -13.08 3.39
N PHE A 68 -11.11 -13.43 4.65
CA PHE A 68 -10.98 -14.83 5.06
C PHE A 68 -11.92 -15.07 6.23
N GLU A 69 -12.85 -16.01 6.05
CA GLU A 69 -13.86 -16.33 7.05
C GLU A 69 -14.61 -15.09 7.54
N GLY A 70 -14.97 -14.21 6.61
CA GLY A 70 -15.74 -13.01 6.91
C GLY A 70 -14.94 -11.85 7.48
N GLN A 71 -13.63 -12.00 7.64
CA GLN A 71 -12.77 -10.95 8.19
C GLN A 71 -11.81 -10.43 7.14
N PRO A 72 -11.51 -9.12 7.13
CA PRO A 72 -10.52 -8.58 6.21
C PRO A 72 -9.15 -9.24 6.44
N VAL A 73 -8.47 -9.55 5.36
CA VAL A 73 -7.10 -10.09 5.44
C VAL A 73 -6.16 -9.03 5.98
N ILE A 74 -6.34 -7.77 5.57
CA ILE A 74 -5.55 -6.66 6.12
C ILE A 74 -6.13 -6.30 7.49
N ARG A 75 -5.32 -6.46 8.52
CA ARG A 75 -5.71 -6.09 9.89
C ARG A 75 -5.26 -4.70 10.25
N GLU A 76 -4.08 -4.29 9.76
CA GLU A 76 -3.52 -2.97 10.02
C GLU A 76 -2.94 -2.44 8.72
N LEU A 77 -3.19 -1.19 8.43
CA LEU A 77 -2.68 -0.53 7.24
C LEU A 77 -2.41 0.91 7.62
N ALA A 78 -1.15 1.29 7.70
CA ALA A 78 -0.77 2.59 8.21
C ALA A 78 0.21 3.31 7.29
N ARG A 79 -0.04 4.58 7.06
CA ARG A 79 0.88 5.47 6.36
C ARG A 79 2.05 5.79 7.29
N VAL A 80 3.27 5.69 6.80
CA VAL A 80 4.46 6.02 7.60
C VAL A 80 5.05 7.34 7.13
N SER A 81 5.60 7.38 5.92
CA SER A 81 6.16 8.61 5.36
C SER A 81 5.02 9.46 4.80
N LYS A 82 4.97 10.73 5.18
CA LYS A 82 3.91 11.65 4.79
C LYS A 82 4.50 12.90 4.17
N PRO A 83 3.73 13.64 3.37
CA PRO A 83 4.27 14.89 2.77
C PRO A 83 4.85 15.86 3.78
N GLY A 84 4.28 15.94 4.98
CA GLY A 84 4.77 16.84 6.02
C GLY A 84 5.88 16.24 6.87
N ARG A 85 6.14 14.94 6.73
CA ARG A 85 7.16 14.27 7.53
C ARG A 85 7.64 13.01 6.83
N ARG A 86 8.64 13.17 5.99
CA ARG A 86 9.21 12.03 5.26
C ARG A 86 10.04 11.15 6.17
N VAL A 87 9.95 9.83 5.95
CA VAL A 87 10.66 8.83 6.75
C VAL A 87 11.49 7.95 5.82
N TYR A 88 12.79 7.90 6.06
CA TYR A 88 13.73 7.11 5.26
C TYR A 88 14.48 6.14 6.16
N ALA A 89 14.89 5.02 5.60
CA ALA A 89 15.67 4.02 6.33
C ALA A 89 16.67 3.35 5.40
N GLY A 90 17.86 3.07 5.91
CA GLY A 90 18.84 2.26 5.19
C GLY A 90 18.43 0.80 5.17
N ALA A 91 19.08 0.00 4.33
CA ALA A 91 18.72 -1.41 4.15
C ALA A 91 18.67 -2.20 5.45
N LYS A 92 19.59 -1.90 6.37
CA LYS A 92 19.66 -2.61 7.66
C LYS A 92 18.79 -2.00 8.73
N GLU A 93 18.19 -0.84 8.44
CA GLU A 93 17.44 -0.08 9.43
C GLU A 93 15.94 -0.09 9.17
N ILE A 94 15.50 -0.73 8.10
CA ILE A 94 14.07 -0.83 7.79
C ILE A 94 13.40 -1.65 8.89
N PRO A 95 12.43 -1.07 9.62
CA PRO A 95 11.81 -1.78 10.73
C PRO A 95 10.97 -2.96 10.25
N GLN A 96 10.97 -4.03 11.05
CA GLN A 96 10.08 -5.14 10.81
C GLN A 96 8.73 -4.85 11.44
N VAL A 97 7.67 -5.24 10.74
CA VAL A 97 6.30 -5.09 11.22
C VAL A 97 5.90 -6.40 11.91
N ARG A 98 5.47 -6.28 13.17
CA ARG A 98 5.04 -7.46 13.94
C ARG A 98 6.05 -8.59 13.88
N GLN A 99 7.33 -8.25 14.08
CA GLN A 99 8.43 -9.23 14.13
C GLN A 99 8.53 -10.07 12.85
N GLY A 100 8.25 -9.44 11.72
CA GLY A 100 8.35 -10.09 10.43
C GLY A 100 7.06 -10.73 9.92
N LEU A 101 5.98 -10.67 10.68
CA LEU A 101 4.68 -11.20 10.25
C LEU A 101 3.97 -10.24 9.32
N GLY A 102 4.24 -8.95 9.43
CA GLY A 102 3.71 -7.94 8.53
C GLY A 102 4.77 -7.46 7.55
N VAL A 103 4.45 -6.42 6.80
CA VAL A 103 5.30 -5.91 5.72
C VAL A 103 5.39 -4.39 5.77
N SER A 104 6.61 -3.86 5.62
CA SER A 104 6.81 -2.45 5.29
C SER A 104 6.96 -2.34 3.78
N ILE A 105 6.32 -1.36 3.17
CA ILE A 105 6.47 -1.10 1.75
C ILE A 105 7.38 0.09 1.57
N VAL A 106 8.47 -0.10 0.83
CA VAL A 106 9.57 0.86 0.75
C VAL A 106 9.78 1.28 -0.71
N SER A 107 9.94 2.58 -0.92
CA SER A 107 10.29 3.11 -2.23
C SER A 107 11.81 3.23 -2.29
N THR A 108 12.44 2.42 -3.13
CA THR A 108 13.89 2.35 -3.26
C THR A 108 14.34 2.79 -4.65
N PRO A 109 15.64 3.03 -4.85
CA PRO A 109 16.13 3.31 -6.20
C PRO A 109 15.87 2.20 -7.20
N LYS A 110 15.61 0.98 -6.72
CA LYS A 110 15.30 -0.17 -7.58
C LYS A 110 13.80 -0.43 -7.70
N GLY A 111 12.97 0.45 -7.14
CA GLY A 111 11.52 0.34 -7.23
C GLY A 111 10.85 0.25 -5.87
N VAL A 112 9.52 0.17 -5.90
CA VAL A 112 8.72 -0.01 -4.69
C VAL A 112 8.68 -1.50 -4.37
N MET A 113 9.03 -1.87 -3.14
CA MET A 113 9.14 -3.28 -2.77
C MET A 113 8.88 -3.47 -1.28
N SER A 114 8.75 -4.74 -0.87
CA SER A 114 8.61 -5.07 0.54
C SER A 114 9.94 -4.86 1.27
N ASP A 115 9.87 -4.74 2.58
CA ASP A 115 11.06 -4.62 3.42
C ASP A 115 11.99 -5.83 3.25
N ALA A 116 11.44 -7.04 3.14
CA ALA A 116 12.24 -8.23 2.94
C ALA A 116 12.99 -8.18 1.60
N ALA A 117 12.31 -7.75 0.55
CA ALA A 117 12.95 -7.62 -0.76
C ALA A 117 14.04 -6.54 -0.74
N ALA A 118 13.78 -5.43 -0.06
CA ALA A 118 14.75 -4.34 0.06
C ALA A 118 16.00 -4.78 0.82
N ARG A 119 15.83 -5.50 1.92
CA ARG A 119 16.97 -6.04 2.68
C ARG A 119 17.78 -7.02 1.83
N ASN A 120 17.08 -7.88 1.10
CA ASN A 120 17.70 -8.86 0.25
C ASN A 120 18.50 -8.22 -0.89
N ALA A 121 18.01 -7.12 -1.42
CA ALA A 121 18.70 -6.35 -2.46
C ALA A 121 19.72 -5.36 -1.88
N ASN A 122 19.79 -5.26 -0.56
CA ASN A 122 20.68 -4.34 0.16
C ASN A 122 20.46 -2.89 -0.25
N VAL A 123 19.19 -2.48 -0.34
CA VAL A 123 18.81 -1.10 -0.65
C VAL A 123 17.86 -0.56 0.40
N GLY A 124 18.00 0.73 0.69
CA GLY A 124 17.08 1.44 1.56
C GLY A 124 16.26 2.43 0.76
N GLY A 125 15.42 3.18 1.43
CA GLY A 125 14.62 4.19 0.79
C GLY A 125 13.56 4.77 1.71
N GLU A 126 12.51 5.31 1.09
CA GLU A 126 11.41 5.91 1.83
C GLU A 126 10.44 4.83 2.28
N VAL A 127 10.19 4.77 3.59
CA VAL A 127 9.23 3.82 4.15
C VAL A 127 7.83 4.40 3.97
N LEU A 128 7.10 3.89 2.98
CA LEU A 128 5.82 4.45 2.57
C LEU A 128 4.70 4.11 3.56
N CYS A 129 4.57 2.84 3.87
CA CYS A 129 3.47 2.37 4.72
C CYS A 129 3.81 0.99 5.29
N THR A 130 3.00 0.58 6.26
CA THR A 130 3.11 -0.76 6.85
C THR A 130 1.77 -1.46 6.73
N VAL A 131 1.81 -2.78 6.62
CA VAL A 131 0.61 -3.61 6.53
C VAL A 131 0.79 -4.88 7.35
N PHE A 132 -0.30 -5.29 7.97
CA PHE A 132 -0.34 -6.53 8.75
C PHE A 132 -1.71 -7.16 8.66
#